data_01f81cc699c40783d0bf9933c5afe35e
#
_entry.id   01f81cc699c40783d0bf9933c5afe35e
#
_cell.length_a   1.000
_cell.length_b   1.000
_cell.length_c   1.000
_cell.angle_alpha   90.00
_cell.angle_beta   90.00
_cell.angle_gamma   90.00
#
_symmetry.space_group_name_H-M   'P 1'
#
loop_
_entity.id
_entity.type
_entity.pdbx_description
1 polymer ?
#
loop_
_entity_poly.entity_id
_entity_poly.type
_entity_poly.pdbx_seq_one_letter_code
_entity_poly.pdbx_strand_id
1 'polypeptide(L)'
;MQKKIFITVALCLSICTVKAQKIPDSLAQDFRNFLAKNFSMYRTVNLNWETKWAHNYTFTQDGNELEKGKRRDLHKISFSTMIPVLKLKKVSLYANVQYRSYQFDAIEKTHSATSAIFSQDGYDYFAGGLNGTYYINVFNKPLTLSASVIADGWDKGFGKVQGLLSAVMIFKHTKTTTFTAGIMGMTLFSSIPIMPIISYWHRFNNPNLSVDITMPSQFYMRYQLNSHRFSAGASMTSDNFYMKPNLKNVPDICYFSEATLNPEIVYEYIINKHFYLVARAGASMVMMAGLYSDTRKGIKVRNEEGQTEVEPLVKMKRNMVPFFNLGVSYSLFK
;
A
#
# COMPACT_ATOMS: atom_id res chain seq x y z
N MET A 1 15.88 8.26 27.53
CA MET A 1 15.17 8.27 26.23
C MET A 1 14.61 9.66 25.87
N GLN A 2 14.05 10.43 26.79
CA GLN A 2 13.45 11.76 26.51
C GLN A 2 14.43 12.81 25.92
N LYS A 3 15.70 12.85 26.33
CA LYS A 3 16.69 13.81 25.78
C LYS A 3 17.01 13.60 24.30
N LYS A 4 16.98 12.35 23.80
CA LYS A 4 17.25 12.07 22.37
C LYS A 4 16.08 12.49 21.47
N ILE A 5 14.84 12.41 21.95
CA ILE A 5 13.65 12.85 21.22
C ILE A 5 13.64 14.38 21.09
N PHE A 6 14.03 15.10 22.14
CA PHE A 6 14.10 16.57 22.12
C PHE A 6 15.15 17.10 21.13
N ILE A 7 16.31 16.44 21.02
CA ILE A 7 17.36 16.80 20.07
C ILE A 7 16.91 16.56 18.62
N THR A 8 16.20 15.46 18.36
CA THR A 8 15.67 15.15 17.02
C THR A 8 14.59 16.13 16.59
N VAL A 9 13.68 16.52 17.51
CA VAL A 9 12.65 17.53 17.25
C VAL A 9 13.27 18.93 17.07
N ALA A 10 14.27 19.29 17.86
CA ALA A 10 14.99 20.56 17.71
C ALA A 10 15.79 20.63 16.40
N LEU A 11 16.38 19.51 15.95
CA LEU A 11 17.07 19.42 14.65
C LEU A 11 16.08 19.56 13.48
N CYS A 12 14.88 18.98 13.57
CA CYS A 12 13.82 19.15 12.58
C CYS A 12 13.29 20.60 12.54
N LEU A 13 13.21 21.28 13.68
CA LEU A 13 12.76 22.67 13.74
C LEU A 13 13.82 23.66 13.24
N SER A 14 15.11 23.38 13.41
CA SER A 14 16.20 24.25 12.91
C SER A 14 16.34 24.20 11.38
N ILE A 15 15.88 23.15 10.71
CA ILE A 15 15.83 23.08 9.24
C ILE A 15 14.76 24.02 8.65
N CYS A 16 13.77 24.42 9.44
CA CYS A 16 12.71 25.33 9.00
C CYS A 16 13.15 26.80 8.79
N THR A 17 14.37 27.18 9.19
CA THR A 17 14.88 28.55 9.02
C THR A 17 15.60 28.79 7.68
N VAL A 18 15.77 27.77 6.85
CA VAL A 18 16.29 27.95 5.48
C VAL A 18 15.30 28.84 4.72
N LYS A 19 15.74 29.99 4.22
CA LYS A 19 14.93 30.90 3.39
C LYS A 19 14.34 30.10 2.23
N ALA A 20 13.06 29.70 2.38
CA ALA A 20 12.35 28.95 1.39
C ALA A 20 12.14 29.84 0.16
N GLN A 21 12.82 29.58 -0.92
CA GLN A 21 12.48 30.17 -2.22
C GLN A 21 11.04 29.77 -2.57
N LYS A 22 10.28 30.71 -3.13
CA LYS A 22 8.88 30.47 -3.51
C LYS A 22 8.82 29.35 -4.53
N ILE A 23 8.21 28.22 -4.16
CA ILE A 23 7.77 27.24 -5.17
C ILE A 23 6.67 27.92 -5.96
N PRO A 24 6.71 27.94 -7.30
CA PRO A 24 5.58 28.37 -8.10
C PRO A 24 4.38 27.49 -7.72
N ASP A 25 3.25 28.08 -7.31
CA ASP A 25 2.03 27.35 -6.94
C ASP A 25 1.59 26.39 -8.07
N SER A 26 1.92 26.74 -9.33
CA SER A 26 1.71 25.92 -10.53
C SER A 26 2.43 24.57 -10.48
N LEU A 27 3.72 24.51 -10.06
CA LEU A 27 4.48 23.26 -10.12
C LEU A 27 3.95 22.20 -9.14
N ALA A 28 3.56 22.60 -7.92
CA ALA A 28 2.98 21.66 -6.96
C ALA A 28 1.58 21.19 -7.41
N GLN A 29 0.80 22.06 -8.06
CA GLN A 29 -0.49 21.71 -8.62
C GLN A 29 -0.33 20.77 -9.83
N ASP A 30 0.58 21.10 -10.75
CA ASP A 30 0.87 20.29 -11.95
C ASP A 30 1.35 18.89 -11.55
N PHE A 31 2.20 18.81 -10.53
CA PHE A 31 2.67 17.52 -10.02
C PHE A 31 1.55 16.69 -9.39
N ARG A 32 0.63 17.29 -8.62
CA ARG A 32 -0.55 16.58 -8.07
C ARG A 32 -1.48 16.08 -9.18
N ASN A 33 -1.74 16.92 -10.18
CA ASN A 33 -2.55 16.55 -11.34
C ASN A 33 -1.90 15.39 -12.12
N PHE A 34 -0.58 15.44 -12.29
CA PHE A 34 0.20 14.37 -12.87
C PHE A 34 0.07 13.06 -12.09
N LEU A 35 0.18 13.11 -10.75
CA LEU A 35 0.02 11.93 -9.90
C LEU A 35 -1.38 11.32 -10.02
N ALA A 36 -2.44 12.12 -9.88
CA ALA A 36 -3.81 11.63 -9.95
C ALA A 36 -4.19 11.06 -11.33
N LYS A 37 -3.63 11.65 -12.41
CA LYS A 37 -3.83 11.16 -13.77
C LYS A 37 -3.14 9.81 -14.02
N ASN A 38 -1.91 9.66 -13.53
CA ASN A 38 -1.07 8.52 -13.88
C ASN A 38 -1.12 7.38 -12.86
N PHE A 39 -1.51 7.65 -11.61
CA PHE A 39 -1.46 6.67 -10.52
C PHE A 39 -2.81 6.58 -9.82
N SER A 40 -3.46 5.43 -9.90
CA SER A 40 -4.79 5.21 -9.30
C SER A 40 -4.83 5.46 -7.79
N MET A 41 -3.74 5.19 -7.08
CA MET A 41 -3.63 5.40 -5.63
C MET A 41 -3.75 6.87 -5.19
N TYR A 42 -3.50 7.83 -6.10
CA TYR A 42 -3.65 9.26 -5.83
C TYR A 42 -5.00 9.83 -6.29
N ARG A 43 -5.92 8.99 -6.80
CA ARG A 43 -7.30 9.40 -7.11
C ARG A 43 -8.09 9.53 -5.82
N THR A 44 -9.04 10.46 -5.82
CA THR A 44 -9.78 10.83 -4.61
C THR A 44 -10.64 9.69 -4.07
N VAL A 45 -11.30 8.93 -4.95
CA VAL A 45 -12.15 7.80 -4.58
C VAL A 45 -11.79 6.61 -5.46
N ASN A 46 -11.68 5.44 -4.84
CA ASN A 46 -11.51 4.16 -5.54
C ASN A 46 -12.46 3.14 -4.93
N LEU A 47 -13.21 2.46 -5.78
CA LEU A 47 -14.03 1.29 -5.45
C LEU A 47 -13.57 0.15 -6.36
N ASN A 48 -13.19 -0.97 -5.77
CA ASN A 48 -12.72 -2.15 -6.53
C ASN A 48 -13.40 -3.40 -6.00
N TRP A 49 -13.72 -4.29 -6.92
CA TRP A 49 -14.06 -5.69 -6.68
C TRP A 49 -12.97 -6.56 -7.28
N GLU A 50 -12.45 -7.49 -6.51
CA GLU A 50 -11.39 -8.41 -6.91
C GLU A 50 -11.81 -9.84 -6.61
N THR A 51 -11.51 -10.76 -7.51
CA THR A 51 -11.61 -12.19 -7.26
C THR A 51 -10.27 -12.86 -7.47
N LYS A 52 -9.91 -13.78 -6.56
CA LYS A 52 -8.76 -14.69 -6.69
C LYS A 52 -9.32 -16.11 -6.76
N TRP A 53 -8.89 -16.89 -7.76
CA TRP A 53 -9.36 -18.26 -7.93
C TRP A 53 -8.91 -19.19 -6.82
N ALA A 54 -9.52 -20.36 -6.78
CA ALA A 54 -9.25 -21.38 -5.79
C ALA A 54 -7.77 -21.81 -5.76
N HIS A 55 -7.21 -21.96 -4.56
CA HIS A 55 -5.80 -22.30 -4.36
C HIS A 55 -5.55 -23.02 -3.05
N ASN A 56 -4.50 -23.83 -3.05
CA ASN A 56 -4.05 -24.51 -1.86
C ASN A 56 -3.21 -23.56 -0.98
N TYR A 57 -3.29 -23.74 0.32
CA TYR A 57 -2.48 -23.05 1.32
C TYR A 57 -1.98 -24.01 2.39
N THR A 58 -0.91 -23.62 3.06
CA THR A 58 -0.36 -24.33 4.22
C THR A 58 0.06 -23.32 5.26
N PHE A 59 -0.37 -23.52 6.50
CA PHE A 59 0.11 -22.79 7.67
C PHE A 59 1.13 -23.61 8.45
N THR A 60 2.23 -22.97 8.83
CA THR A 60 3.32 -23.60 9.58
C THR A 60 3.73 -22.73 10.77
N GLN A 61 4.07 -23.36 11.89
CA GLN A 61 4.65 -22.71 13.07
C GLN A 61 5.85 -23.55 13.53
N ASP A 62 6.99 -22.91 13.75
CA ASP A 62 8.24 -23.57 14.17
C ASP A 62 8.61 -24.79 13.31
N GLY A 63 8.35 -24.68 11.98
CA GLY A 63 8.60 -25.74 11.02
C GLY A 63 7.53 -26.83 10.93
N ASN A 64 6.58 -26.86 11.87
CA ASN A 64 5.49 -27.86 11.91
C ASN A 64 4.27 -27.37 11.11
N GLU A 65 3.67 -28.26 10.33
CA GLU A 65 2.42 -28.00 9.64
C GLU A 65 1.26 -27.95 10.63
N LEU A 66 0.57 -26.80 10.73
CA LEU A 66 -0.60 -26.62 11.56
C LEU A 66 -1.91 -26.91 10.83
N GLU A 67 -2.02 -26.39 9.61
CA GLU A 67 -3.20 -26.51 8.78
C GLU A 67 -2.80 -26.52 7.31
N LYS A 68 -3.43 -27.40 6.55
CA LYS A 68 -3.34 -27.45 5.10
C LYS A 68 -4.74 -27.55 4.53
N GLY A 69 -5.00 -26.81 3.48
CA GLY A 69 -6.31 -26.79 2.88
C GLY A 69 -6.31 -26.13 1.51
N LYS A 70 -7.53 -26.04 0.97
CA LYS A 70 -7.84 -25.32 -0.25
C LYS A 70 -8.83 -24.21 0.07
N ARG A 71 -8.44 -22.98 -0.18
CA ARG A 71 -9.37 -21.85 -0.25
C ARG A 71 -10.04 -21.89 -1.62
N ARG A 72 -11.36 -21.94 -1.64
CA ARG A 72 -12.11 -21.63 -2.84
C ARG A 72 -12.10 -20.12 -3.06
N ASP A 73 -12.74 -19.65 -4.09
CA ASP A 73 -12.60 -18.29 -4.58
C ASP A 73 -12.69 -17.24 -3.46
N LEU A 74 -11.77 -16.29 -3.50
CA LEU A 74 -11.77 -15.13 -2.63
C LEU A 74 -12.37 -13.96 -3.39
N HIS A 75 -13.42 -13.38 -2.86
CA HIS A 75 -13.97 -12.12 -3.31
C HIS A 75 -13.59 -11.00 -2.34
N LYS A 76 -13.04 -9.92 -2.88
CA LYS A 76 -12.66 -8.75 -2.10
C LYS A 76 -13.32 -7.50 -2.67
N ILE A 77 -14.06 -6.78 -1.83
CA ILE A 77 -14.51 -5.43 -2.11
C ILE A 77 -13.61 -4.47 -1.35
N SER A 78 -13.08 -3.47 -2.02
CA SER A 78 -12.27 -2.43 -1.40
C SER A 78 -12.75 -1.04 -1.80
N PHE A 79 -12.93 -0.20 -0.80
CA PHE A 79 -13.23 1.21 -0.96
C PHE A 79 -12.12 2.02 -0.32
N SER A 80 -11.65 3.05 -1.00
CA SER A 80 -10.73 4.02 -0.42
C SER A 80 -11.04 5.43 -0.90
N THR A 81 -10.87 6.39 0.01
CA THR A 81 -11.01 7.80 -0.34
C THR A 81 -9.94 8.65 0.33
N MET A 82 -9.51 9.70 -0.37
CA MET A 82 -8.57 10.70 0.10
C MET A 82 -9.18 12.09 -0.14
N ILE A 83 -9.84 12.63 0.88
CA ILE A 83 -10.59 13.88 0.81
C ILE A 83 -9.67 15.04 1.22
N PRO A 84 -9.48 16.06 0.39
CA PRO A 84 -8.76 17.26 0.79
C PRO A 84 -9.58 18.06 1.80
N VAL A 85 -9.04 18.20 3.03
CA VAL A 85 -9.66 18.96 4.13
C VAL A 85 -9.18 20.42 4.10
N LEU A 86 -7.88 20.61 3.84
CA LEU A 86 -7.27 21.93 3.78
C LEU A 86 -6.23 21.97 2.66
N LYS A 87 -6.25 23.05 1.89
CA LYS A 87 -5.26 23.33 0.84
C LYS A 87 -4.77 24.76 0.99
N LEU A 88 -3.57 24.92 1.50
CA LEU A 88 -2.83 26.20 1.55
C LEU A 88 -1.64 26.13 0.58
N LYS A 89 -0.97 27.24 0.35
CA LYS A 89 0.19 27.31 -0.57
C LYS A 89 1.27 26.28 -0.24
N LYS A 90 1.60 26.10 1.04
CA LYS A 90 2.68 25.23 1.49
C LYS A 90 2.20 24.00 2.26
N VAL A 91 0.94 23.95 2.65
CA VAL A 91 0.38 22.90 3.50
C VAL A 91 -0.86 22.34 2.85
N SER A 92 -0.96 21.03 2.86
CA SER A 92 -2.21 20.33 2.50
C SER A 92 -2.54 19.32 3.59
N LEU A 93 -3.82 19.19 3.93
CA LEU A 93 -4.33 18.19 4.86
C LEU A 93 -5.38 17.36 4.14
N TYR A 94 -5.30 16.04 4.27
CA TYR A 94 -6.22 15.08 3.68
C TYR A 94 -6.75 14.16 4.76
N ALA A 95 -8.04 13.84 4.68
CA ALA A 95 -8.64 12.74 5.43
C ALA A 95 -8.68 11.50 4.53
N ASN A 96 -8.26 10.36 5.08
CA ASN A 96 -8.25 9.07 4.39
C ASN A 96 -9.24 8.14 5.08
N VAL A 97 -10.01 7.40 4.28
CA VAL A 97 -10.87 6.30 4.76
C VAL A 97 -10.65 5.10 3.85
N GLN A 98 -10.52 3.92 4.45
CA GLN A 98 -10.42 2.64 3.75
C GLN A 98 -11.38 1.64 4.36
N TYR A 99 -12.01 0.88 3.50
CA TYR A 99 -12.79 -0.31 3.86
C TYR A 99 -12.41 -1.45 2.95
N ARG A 100 -12.27 -2.64 3.49
CA ARG A 100 -12.06 -3.87 2.73
C ARG A 100 -12.90 -4.97 3.36
N SER A 101 -13.65 -5.67 2.52
CA SER A 101 -14.38 -6.88 2.88
C SER A 101 -13.79 -8.04 2.10
N TYR A 102 -13.44 -9.09 2.79
CA TYR A 102 -12.90 -10.33 2.26
C TYR A 102 -13.93 -11.44 2.49
N GLN A 103 -14.34 -12.12 1.44
CA GLN A 103 -15.29 -13.24 1.49
C GLN A 103 -14.70 -14.45 0.80
N PHE A 104 -14.78 -15.60 1.44
CA PHE A 104 -14.34 -16.88 0.91
C PHE A 104 -15.56 -17.74 0.62
N ASP A 105 -15.67 -18.28 -0.60
CA ASP A 105 -16.82 -19.14 -0.96
C ASP A 105 -16.84 -20.43 -0.14
N ALA A 106 -15.67 -21.03 0.08
CA ALA A 106 -15.50 -22.16 0.98
C ALA A 106 -14.03 -22.37 1.36
N ILE A 107 -13.80 -23.00 2.51
CA ILE A 107 -12.49 -23.45 2.96
C ILE A 107 -12.56 -24.96 3.19
N GLU A 108 -11.89 -25.71 2.32
CA GLU A 108 -11.76 -27.15 2.41
C GLU A 108 -10.44 -27.49 3.10
N LYS A 109 -10.50 -28.12 4.28
CA LYS A 109 -9.31 -28.54 5.01
C LYS A 109 -8.96 -29.99 4.67
N THR A 110 -7.73 -30.21 4.28
CA THR A 110 -7.20 -31.55 4.03
C THR A 110 -6.46 -32.12 5.25
N HIS A 111 -5.92 -31.24 6.08
CA HIS A 111 -5.29 -31.57 7.37
C HIS A 111 -5.45 -30.40 8.32
N SER A 112 -5.80 -30.69 9.57
CA SER A 112 -5.86 -29.70 10.64
C SER A 112 -5.49 -30.37 11.95
N ALA A 113 -4.35 -29.99 12.50
CA ALA A 113 -3.91 -30.45 13.83
C ALA A 113 -4.70 -29.76 14.96
N THR A 114 -5.35 -28.63 14.67
CA THR A 114 -6.13 -27.81 15.58
C THR A 114 -7.29 -27.16 14.84
N SER A 115 -8.22 -26.54 15.57
CA SER A 115 -9.33 -25.79 15.02
C SER A 115 -8.87 -24.72 14.02
N ALA A 116 -9.72 -24.45 13.06
CA ALA A 116 -9.55 -23.57 11.91
C ALA A 116 -8.81 -22.26 12.18
N ILE A 117 -7.70 -22.05 11.48
CA ILE A 117 -7.05 -20.73 11.41
C ILE A 117 -8.02 -19.77 10.71
N PHE A 118 -8.52 -20.12 9.53
CA PHE A 118 -9.66 -19.42 8.94
C PHE A 118 -10.96 -20.00 9.50
N SER A 119 -11.49 -19.34 10.53
CA SER A 119 -12.70 -19.78 11.24
C SER A 119 -13.99 -19.13 10.74
N GLN A 120 -13.89 -18.16 9.83
CA GLN A 120 -15.00 -17.37 9.30
C GLN A 120 -14.94 -17.31 7.78
N ASP A 121 -16.12 -17.18 7.15
CA ASP A 121 -16.25 -17.07 5.71
C ASP A 121 -15.94 -15.65 5.20
N GLY A 122 -15.75 -14.68 6.11
CA GLY A 122 -15.43 -13.30 5.76
C GLY A 122 -14.74 -12.52 6.86
N TYR A 123 -14.01 -11.49 6.46
CA TYR A 123 -13.28 -10.58 7.33
C TYR A 123 -13.41 -9.15 6.81
N ASP A 124 -13.69 -8.22 7.70
CA ASP A 124 -13.74 -6.80 7.40
C ASP A 124 -12.53 -6.06 7.99
N TYR A 125 -12.07 -5.06 7.26
CA TYR A 125 -10.99 -4.18 7.68
C TYR A 125 -11.40 -2.74 7.43
N PHE A 126 -11.26 -1.91 8.44
CA PHE A 126 -11.52 -0.47 8.38
C PHE A 126 -10.26 0.28 8.74
N ALA A 127 -9.99 1.38 8.06
CA ALA A 127 -8.97 2.31 8.46
C ALA A 127 -9.38 3.74 8.16
N GLY A 128 -9.02 4.65 9.05
CA GLY A 128 -9.23 6.07 8.89
C GLY A 128 -8.02 6.86 9.37
N GLY A 129 -7.75 8.00 8.77
CA GLY A 129 -6.59 8.78 9.18
C GLY A 129 -6.52 10.17 8.57
N LEU A 130 -5.52 10.91 9.02
CA LEU A 130 -5.16 12.22 8.52
C LEU A 130 -3.75 12.18 7.94
N ASN A 131 -3.57 12.84 6.81
CA ASN A 131 -2.28 13.04 6.17
C ASN A 131 -2.02 14.54 6.00
N GLY A 132 -0.97 15.04 6.62
CA GLY A 132 -0.46 16.38 6.43
C GLY A 132 0.73 16.37 5.49
N THR A 133 0.76 17.29 4.54
CA THR A 133 1.86 17.46 3.59
C THR A 133 2.36 18.88 3.62
N TYR A 134 3.67 19.06 3.72
CA TYR A 134 4.36 20.35 3.70
C TYR A 134 5.32 20.42 2.52
N TYR A 135 5.25 21.51 1.76
CA TYR A 135 6.05 21.74 0.55
C TYR A 135 7.10 22.80 0.81
N ILE A 136 8.38 22.48 0.59
CA ILE A 136 9.52 23.38 0.70
C ILE A 136 10.46 23.21 -0.49
N ASN A 137 11.35 24.17 -0.70
CA ASN A 137 12.48 24.03 -1.62
C ASN A 137 13.77 23.82 -0.83
N VAL A 138 14.51 22.80 -1.20
CA VAL A 138 15.84 22.49 -0.66
C VAL A 138 16.78 22.29 -1.85
N PHE A 139 17.93 22.94 -1.85
CA PHE A 139 18.89 22.91 -2.98
C PHE A 139 18.24 23.22 -4.34
N ASN A 140 17.36 24.22 -4.38
CA ASN A 140 16.58 24.58 -5.58
C ASN A 140 15.70 23.44 -6.15
N LYS A 141 15.39 22.44 -5.34
CA LYS A 141 14.49 21.33 -5.71
C LYS A 141 13.28 21.31 -4.77
N PRO A 142 12.08 21.05 -5.30
CA PRO A 142 10.90 20.86 -4.45
C PRO A 142 11.06 19.61 -3.59
N LEU A 143 10.88 19.76 -2.28
CA LEU A 143 10.84 18.69 -1.30
C LEU A 143 9.44 18.65 -0.68
N THR A 144 8.84 17.48 -0.67
CA THR A 144 7.55 17.18 -0.04
C THR A 144 7.82 16.40 1.24
N LEU A 145 7.43 16.97 2.38
CA LEU A 145 7.42 16.30 3.68
C LEU A 145 5.99 15.90 4.00
N SER A 146 5.75 14.64 4.35
CA SER A 146 4.43 14.17 4.73
C SER A 146 4.45 13.44 6.06
N ALA A 147 3.39 13.64 6.84
CA ALA A 147 3.13 12.92 8.07
C ALA A 147 1.69 12.42 8.07
N SER A 148 1.50 11.15 8.40
CA SER A 148 0.18 10.54 8.50
C SER A 148 -0.01 9.87 9.85
N VAL A 149 -1.23 9.95 10.37
CA VAL A 149 -1.71 9.14 11.49
C VAL A 149 -2.90 8.35 10.99
N ILE A 150 -2.87 7.04 11.14
CA ILE A 150 -3.89 6.11 10.67
C ILE A 150 -4.31 5.23 11.83
N ALA A 151 -5.59 5.15 12.08
CA ALA A 151 -6.21 4.21 13.00
C ALA A 151 -6.93 3.14 12.19
N ASP A 152 -6.82 1.89 12.58
CA ASP A 152 -7.54 0.80 11.94
C ASP A 152 -8.28 -0.10 12.94
N GLY A 153 -9.07 -1.01 12.38
CA GLY A 153 -9.90 -1.94 13.13
C GLY A 153 -10.65 -2.90 12.21
N TRP A 154 -11.59 -3.60 12.81
CA TRP A 154 -12.44 -4.60 12.19
C TRP A 154 -13.84 -4.56 12.82
N ASP A 155 -14.75 -5.42 12.37
CA ASP A 155 -16.14 -5.50 12.85
C ASP A 155 -16.26 -5.77 14.38
N LYS A 156 -15.22 -6.37 15.00
CA LYS A 156 -15.22 -6.75 16.42
C LYS A 156 -14.38 -5.83 17.32
N GLY A 157 -13.82 -4.75 16.77
CA GLY A 157 -13.10 -3.81 17.61
C GLY A 157 -12.05 -2.95 16.92
N PHE A 158 -11.44 -2.14 17.75
CA PHE A 158 -10.34 -1.26 17.38
C PHE A 158 -9.04 -2.07 17.27
N GLY A 159 -8.26 -1.79 16.25
CA GLY A 159 -6.97 -2.40 16.02
C GLY A 159 -5.83 -1.54 16.54
N LYS A 160 -5.14 -0.83 15.66
CA LYS A 160 -3.92 -0.09 15.99
C LYS A 160 -3.89 1.31 15.40
N VAL A 161 -3.28 2.26 16.14
CA VAL A 161 -2.86 3.56 15.60
C VAL A 161 -1.44 3.45 15.06
N GLN A 162 -1.22 4.04 13.89
CA GLN A 162 0.03 3.96 13.16
C GLN A 162 0.44 5.34 12.67
N GLY A 163 1.75 5.57 12.63
CA GLY A 163 2.34 6.77 12.05
C GLY A 163 3.14 6.44 10.79
N LEU A 164 3.10 7.33 9.82
CA LEU A 164 3.93 7.30 8.63
C LEU A 164 4.54 8.67 8.42
N LEU A 165 5.83 8.71 8.15
CA LEU A 165 6.58 9.93 7.80
C LEU A 165 7.25 9.70 6.45
N SER A 166 7.25 10.71 5.59
CA SER A 166 8.00 10.64 4.35
C SER A 166 8.62 11.98 3.96
N ALA A 167 9.75 11.89 3.26
CA ALA A 167 10.42 13.01 2.63
C ALA A 167 10.77 12.64 1.20
N VAL A 168 10.16 13.30 0.21
CA VAL A 168 10.31 13.01 -1.22
C VAL A 168 10.72 14.28 -1.96
N MET A 169 11.86 14.23 -2.66
CA MET A 169 12.38 15.32 -3.46
C MET A 169 12.06 15.09 -4.95
N ILE A 170 11.62 16.15 -5.62
CA ILE A 170 11.40 16.16 -7.07
C ILE A 170 12.67 16.63 -7.75
N PHE A 171 13.45 15.70 -8.31
CA PHE A 171 14.70 16.02 -9.03
C PHE A 171 14.45 16.53 -10.43
N LYS A 172 13.44 15.99 -11.11
CA LYS A 172 13.05 16.39 -12.47
C LYS A 172 11.54 16.27 -12.62
N HIS A 173 10.92 17.29 -13.20
CA HIS A 173 9.52 17.25 -13.63
C HIS A 173 9.37 18.07 -14.90
N THR A 174 9.15 17.38 -16.01
CA THR A 174 8.96 17.93 -17.35
C THR A 174 7.74 17.30 -18.01
N LYS A 175 7.38 17.74 -19.19
CA LYS A 175 6.28 17.14 -19.96
C LYS A 175 6.52 15.66 -20.35
N THR A 176 7.78 15.22 -20.36
CA THR A 176 8.15 13.87 -20.78
C THR A 176 8.81 13.02 -19.70
N THR A 177 9.32 13.62 -18.63
CA THR A 177 10.06 12.88 -17.60
C THR A 177 9.78 13.45 -16.22
N THR A 178 9.45 12.57 -15.30
CA THR A 178 9.38 12.88 -13.86
C THR A 178 10.29 11.92 -13.12
N PHE A 179 11.16 12.45 -12.26
CA PHE A 179 12.01 11.66 -11.37
C PHE A 179 11.94 12.21 -9.97
N THR A 180 11.56 11.35 -9.03
CA THR A 180 11.53 11.65 -7.60
C THR A 180 12.27 10.58 -6.82
N ALA A 181 12.90 10.97 -5.72
CA ALA A 181 13.47 10.03 -4.78
C ALA A 181 13.28 10.54 -3.36
N GLY A 182 13.23 9.63 -2.40
CA GLY A 182 12.98 9.96 -1.01
C GLY A 182 13.07 8.77 -0.10
N ILE A 183 12.62 8.99 1.12
CA ILE A 183 12.55 7.98 2.18
C ILE A 183 11.18 8.02 2.84
N MET A 184 10.73 6.87 3.32
CA MET A 184 9.51 6.71 4.11
C MET A 184 9.82 5.90 5.36
N GLY A 185 9.39 6.39 6.51
CA GLY A 185 9.43 5.68 7.78
C GLY A 185 8.02 5.30 8.22
N MET A 186 7.83 4.08 8.69
CA MET A 186 6.54 3.57 9.16
C MET A 186 6.68 2.92 10.52
N THR A 187 5.71 3.17 11.39
CA THR A 187 5.59 2.42 12.66
C THR A 187 4.92 1.06 12.49
N LEU A 188 4.52 0.76 11.25
CA LEU A 188 3.77 -0.43 10.84
C LEU A 188 4.60 -1.70 10.82
N PHE A 189 5.82 -1.59 10.29
CA PHE A 189 6.70 -2.74 10.12
C PHE A 189 7.85 -2.61 11.12
N SER A 190 7.91 -3.56 12.04
CA SER A 190 9.05 -3.68 12.95
C SER A 190 10.34 -4.07 12.24
N SER A 191 10.23 -4.63 11.01
CA SER A 191 11.36 -5.15 10.23
C SER A 191 12.05 -4.10 9.36
N ILE A 192 11.31 -3.16 8.77
CA ILE A 192 11.88 -2.14 7.88
C ILE A 192 11.35 -0.77 8.31
N PRO A 193 11.98 -0.12 9.31
CA PRO A 193 11.52 1.17 9.82
C PRO A 193 11.68 2.31 8.82
N ILE A 194 12.62 2.18 7.87
CA ILE A 194 12.89 3.19 6.83
C ILE A 194 13.00 2.49 5.49
N MET A 195 12.23 2.96 4.51
CA MET A 195 12.18 2.41 3.16
C MET A 195 12.52 3.50 2.14
N PRO A 196 13.41 3.26 1.18
CA PRO A 196 13.63 4.17 0.06
C PRO A 196 12.41 4.18 -0.87
N ILE A 197 12.09 5.35 -1.40
CA ILE A 197 11.09 5.54 -2.45
C ILE A 197 11.81 6.12 -3.65
N ILE A 198 11.63 5.51 -4.82
CA ILE A 198 12.14 6.01 -6.09
C ILE A 198 10.99 5.93 -7.08
N SER A 199 10.67 7.06 -7.72
CA SER A 199 9.67 7.06 -8.78
C SER A 199 10.27 7.68 -10.05
N TYR A 200 10.13 6.97 -11.14
CA TYR A 200 10.55 7.39 -12.46
C TYR A 200 9.41 7.17 -13.47
N TRP A 201 8.97 8.24 -14.10
CA TRP A 201 8.03 8.20 -15.20
C TRP A 201 8.68 8.83 -16.42
N HIS A 202 8.54 8.16 -17.58
CA HIS A 202 9.05 8.69 -18.84
C HIS A 202 8.10 8.39 -20.00
N ARG A 203 7.81 9.40 -20.80
CA ARG A 203 7.08 9.29 -22.06
C ARG A 203 8.07 9.30 -23.21
N PHE A 204 8.03 8.27 -24.02
CA PHE A 204 8.93 8.08 -25.17
C PHE A 204 8.61 9.04 -26.32
N ASN A 205 9.38 8.96 -27.40
CA ASN A 205 9.14 9.73 -28.64
C ASN A 205 7.75 9.44 -29.23
N ASN A 206 7.28 8.17 -29.13
CA ASN A 206 5.87 7.87 -29.32
C ASN A 206 5.07 8.45 -28.13
N PRO A 207 4.23 9.50 -28.34
CA PRO A 207 3.55 10.19 -27.26
C PRO A 207 2.53 9.31 -26.51
N ASN A 208 2.14 8.19 -27.09
CA ASN A 208 1.21 7.24 -26.50
C ASN A 208 1.90 6.23 -25.58
N LEU A 209 3.23 6.08 -25.67
CA LEU A 209 4.00 5.10 -24.91
C LEU A 209 4.71 5.76 -23.74
N SER A 210 4.59 5.19 -22.56
CA SER A 210 5.29 5.63 -21.34
C SER A 210 5.68 4.45 -20.46
N VAL A 211 6.71 4.66 -19.66
CA VAL A 211 7.10 3.77 -18.56
C VAL A 211 6.85 4.44 -17.23
N ASP A 212 6.44 3.65 -16.25
CA ASP A 212 6.19 4.07 -14.88
C ASP A 212 6.82 3.07 -13.92
N ILE A 213 7.77 3.53 -13.14
CA ILE A 213 8.48 2.76 -12.12
C ILE A 213 8.31 3.49 -10.80
N THR A 214 7.72 2.86 -9.81
CA THR A 214 7.63 3.38 -8.45
C THR A 214 8.04 2.28 -7.48
N MET A 215 9.29 2.30 -7.06
CA MET A 215 9.85 1.32 -6.15
C MET A 215 9.46 1.63 -4.70
N PRO A 216 9.01 0.62 -3.92
CA PRO A 216 8.90 -0.80 -4.30
C PRO A 216 7.54 -1.18 -4.91
N SER A 217 6.60 -0.26 -5.13
CA SER A 217 5.18 -0.56 -5.30
C SER A 217 4.75 -1.02 -6.69
N GLN A 218 5.40 -0.54 -7.77
CA GLN A 218 4.95 -0.90 -9.11
C GLN A 218 5.98 -0.62 -10.21
N PHE A 219 5.81 -1.36 -11.32
CA PHE A 219 6.48 -1.15 -12.59
C PHE A 219 5.48 -1.40 -13.72
N TYR A 220 5.29 -0.42 -14.63
CA TYR A 220 4.42 -0.58 -15.80
C TYR A 220 5.01 0.04 -17.06
N MET A 221 4.84 -0.66 -18.18
CA MET A 221 4.84 -0.08 -19.51
C MET A 221 3.39 0.25 -19.88
N ARG A 222 3.14 1.48 -20.35
CA ARG A 222 1.78 1.98 -20.64
C ARG A 222 1.67 2.48 -22.05
N TYR A 223 0.56 2.10 -22.70
CA TYR A 223 0.16 2.62 -24.00
C TYR A 223 -1.22 3.28 -23.87
N GLN A 224 -1.32 4.56 -24.23
CA GLN A 224 -2.57 5.32 -24.16
C GLN A 224 -3.01 5.75 -25.54
N LEU A 225 -4.22 5.35 -25.92
CA LEU A 225 -4.87 5.75 -27.18
C LEU A 225 -6.20 6.43 -26.82
N ASN A 226 -6.27 7.75 -27.00
CA ASN A 226 -7.43 8.56 -26.61
C ASN A 226 -7.85 8.31 -25.15
N SER A 227 -9.07 7.79 -24.95
CA SER A 227 -9.64 7.44 -23.64
C SER A 227 -9.24 6.06 -23.14
N HIS A 228 -8.50 5.28 -23.91
CA HIS A 228 -8.10 3.91 -23.56
C HIS A 228 -6.64 3.88 -23.13
N ARG A 229 -6.37 3.27 -21.99
CA ARG A 229 -5.00 3.05 -21.49
C ARG A 229 -4.80 1.57 -21.20
N PHE A 230 -3.79 1.00 -21.81
CA PHE A 230 -3.33 -0.35 -21.59
C PHE A 230 -2.00 -0.29 -20.86
N SER A 231 -1.84 -1.11 -19.84
CA SER A 231 -0.58 -1.23 -19.10
C SER A 231 -0.25 -2.70 -18.90
N ALA A 232 1.03 -3.03 -19.01
CA ALA A 232 1.54 -4.36 -18.68
C ALA A 232 2.73 -4.18 -17.72
N GLY A 233 2.79 -5.00 -16.68
CA GLY A 233 3.83 -4.86 -15.68
C GLY A 233 3.55 -5.64 -14.41
N ALA A 234 3.98 -5.10 -13.27
CA ALA A 234 3.79 -5.71 -11.98
C ALA A 234 3.49 -4.67 -10.90
N SER A 235 2.69 -5.06 -9.92
CA SER A 235 2.44 -4.28 -8.71
C SER A 235 2.66 -5.10 -7.45
N MET A 236 3.03 -4.42 -6.36
CA MET A 236 3.01 -5.00 -5.03
C MET A 236 1.78 -4.54 -4.29
N THR A 237 1.04 -5.50 -3.72
CA THR A 237 -0.14 -5.21 -2.90
C THR A 237 -0.07 -5.96 -1.58
N SER A 238 -0.89 -5.55 -0.62
CA SER A 238 -1.05 -6.29 0.62
C SER A 238 -2.51 -6.45 1.00
N ASP A 239 -2.88 -7.66 1.40
CA ASP A 239 -4.16 -8.00 2.00
C ASP A 239 -3.98 -8.15 3.51
N ASN A 240 -4.78 -7.43 4.28
CA ASN A 240 -4.64 -7.37 5.73
C ASN A 240 -6.00 -7.33 6.40
N PHE A 241 -6.17 -8.09 7.48
CA PHE A 241 -7.35 -8.07 8.34
C PHE A 241 -7.04 -8.65 9.71
N TYR A 242 -7.91 -8.39 10.68
CA TYR A 242 -7.83 -9.00 12.01
C TYR A 242 -8.66 -10.28 12.06
N MET A 243 -8.20 -11.26 12.84
CA MET A 243 -8.87 -12.54 13.00
C MET A 243 -8.59 -13.17 14.36
N LYS A 244 -9.42 -14.13 14.75
CA LYS A 244 -9.22 -14.99 15.95
C LYS A 244 -8.85 -16.40 15.48
N PRO A 245 -7.56 -16.76 15.47
CA PRO A 245 -7.13 -18.04 14.90
C PRO A 245 -7.40 -19.26 15.79
N ASN A 246 -7.83 -19.10 17.04
CA ASN A 246 -8.08 -20.17 18.00
C ASN A 246 -6.94 -21.21 18.07
N LEU A 247 -5.70 -20.74 18.14
CA LEU A 247 -4.49 -21.53 18.22
C LEU A 247 -3.86 -21.43 19.61
N LYS A 248 -3.27 -22.53 20.10
CA LYS A 248 -2.46 -22.50 21.31
C LYS A 248 -1.18 -21.70 21.08
N ASN A 249 -0.72 -20.97 22.09
CA ASN A 249 0.50 -20.17 22.07
C ASN A 249 0.52 -19.01 21.04
N VAL A 250 -0.67 -18.60 20.59
CA VAL A 250 -0.85 -17.46 19.67
C VAL A 250 -1.89 -16.54 20.32
N PRO A 251 -1.76 -15.22 20.25
CA PRO A 251 -2.74 -14.28 20.79
C PRO A 251 -4.15 -14.54 20.24
N ASP A 252 -5.17 -14.31 21.08
CA ASP A 252 -6.57 -14.48 20.71
C ASP A 252 -6.97 -13.62 19.50
N ILE A 253 -6.35 -12.44 19.36
CA ILE A 253 -6.51 -11.56 18.21
C ILE A 253 -5.19 -11.49 17.48
N CYS A 254 -5.20 -11.87 16.21
CA CYS A 254 -4.06 -11.78 15.31
C CYS A 254 -4.36 -10.88 14.13
N TYR A 255 -3.31 -10.31 13.61
CA TYR A 255 -3.31 -9.55 12.37
C TYR A 255 -2.76 -10.44 11.25
N PHE A 256 -3.63 -10.82 10.32
CA PHE A 256 -3.22 -11.48 9.09
C PHE A 256 -2.65 -10.45 8.13
N SER A 257 -1.51 -10.75 7.53
CA SER A 257 -0.91 -9.93 6.48
C SER A 257 -0.36 -10.82 5.37
N GLU A 258 -0.71 -10.49 4.13
CA GLU A 258 -0.22 -11.16 2.93
C GLU A 258 0.30 -10.09 1.97
N ALA A 259 1.62 -10.05 1.74
CA ALA A 259 2.25 -9.20 0.73
C ALA A 259 2.46 -10.00 -0.56
N THR A 260 2.03 -9.44 -1.69
CA THR A 260 2.06 -10.12 -2.98
C THR A 260 2.71 -9.27 -4.06
N LEU A 261 3.43 -9.92 -4.97
CA LEU A 261 3.85 -9.40 -6.26
C LEU A 261 2.86 -9.90 -7.32
N ASN A 262 2.30 -8.98 -8.08
CA ASN A 262 1.25 -9.26 -9.05
C ASN A 262 1.70 -8.84 -10.46
N PRO A 263 2.30 -9.72 -11.26
CA PRO A 263 2.40 -9.50 -12.70
C PRO A 263 0.98 -9.43 -13.29
N GLU A 264 0.69 -8.33 -14.01
CA GLU A 264 -0.67 -8.04 -14.45
C GLU A 264 -0.73 -7.20 -15.71
N ILE A 265 -1.87 -7.30 -16.38
CA ILE A 265 -2.31 -6.38 -17.44
C ILE A 265 -3.43 -5.52 -16.86
N VAL A 266 -3.36 -4.23 -17.11
CA VAL A 266 -4.34 -3.24 -16.65
C VAL A 266 -4.93 -2.52 -17.86
N TYR A 267 -6.25 -2.50 -17.93
CA TYR A 267 -6.99 -1.67 -18.86
C TYR A 267 -7.72 -0.57 -18.10
N GLU A 268 -7.58 0.68 -18.54
CA GLU A 268 -8.31 1.81 -18.00
C GLU A 268 -9.07 2.52 -19.11
N TYR A 269 -10.38 2.70 -18.92
CA TYR A 269 -11.21 3.57 -19.76
C TYR A 269 -11.44 4.90 -19.04
N ILE A 270 -10.98 5.97 -19.66
CA ILE A 270 -11.04 7.33 -19.12
C ILE A 270 -12.31 7.98 -19.67
N ILE A 271 -13.42 7.92 -18.93
CA ILE A 271 -14.72 8.45 -19.33
C ILE A 271 -14.64 9.96 -19.52
N ASN A 272 -13.96 10.63 -18.55
CA ASN A 272 -13.65 12.05 -18.61
C ASN A 272 -12.41 12.33 -17.73
N LYS A 273 -12.05 13.58 -17.52
CA LYS A 273 -10.89 13.94 -16.70
C LYS A 273 -10.96 13.46 -15.25
N HIS A 274 -12.12 13.02 -14.79
CA HIS A 274 -12.39 12.69 -13.40
C HIS A 274 -12.71 11.21 -13.17
N PHE A 275 -13.39 10.54 -14.10
CA PHE A 275 -13.86 9.16 -13.94
C PHE A 275 -13.06 8.17 -14.75
N TYR A 276 -12.71 7.05 -14.12
CA TYR A 276 -11.94 5.96 -14.70
C TYR A 276 -12.62 4.63 -14.38
N LEU A 277 -12.83 3.81 -15.41
CA LEU A 277 -13.13 2.38 -15.24
C LEU A 277 -11.81 1.63 -15.36
N VAL A 278 -11.57 0.70 -14.47
CA VAL A 278 -10.30 -0.04 -14.40
C VAL A 278 -10.61 -1.53 -14.40
N ALA A 279 -9.95 -2.28 -15.25
CA ALA A 279 -9.95 -3.74 -15.24
C ALA A 279 -8.51 -4.23 -15.13
N ARG A 280 -8.26 -5.22 -14.27
CA ARG A 280 -6.95 -5.82 -14.07
C ARG A 280 -7.08 -7.34 -14.14
N ALA A 281 -6.11 -7.99 -14.75
CA ALA A 281 -6.02 -9.45 -14.77
C ALA A 281 -4.55 -9.85 -14.67
N GLY A 282 -4.27 -10.87 -13.88
CA GLY A 282 -2.90 -11.28 -13.65
C GLY A 282 -2.80 -12.48 -12.73
N ALA A 283 -1.63 -12.63 -12.12
CA ALA A 283 -1.34 -13.67 -11.16
C ALA A 283 -0.74 -13.06 -9.87
N SER A 284 -1.18 -13.56 -8.73
CA SER A 284 -0.76 -13.10 -7.41
C SER A 284 0.25 -14.09 -6.81
N MET A 285 1.49 -13.66 -6.65
CA MET A 285 2.59 -14.40 -6.06
C MET A 285 2.84 -13.92 -4.64
N VAL A 286 2.79 -14.82 -3.65
CA VAL A 286 3.07 -14.45 -2.25
C VAL A 286 4.56 -14.20 -2.08
N MET A 287 4.90 -13.05 -1.54
CA MET A 287 6.24 -12.73 -1.05
C MET A 287 6.37 -13.06 0.43
N MET A 288 5.38 -12.68 1.21
CA MET A 288 5.31 -12.94 2.64
C MET A 288 3.85 -13.01 3.07
N ALA A 289 3.49 -14.02 3.84
CA ALA A 289 2.16 -14.14 4.42
C ALA A 289 2.19 -14.86 5.77
N GLY A 290 1.29 -14.45 6.66
CA GLY A 290 1.14 -15.08 7.96
C GLY A 290 0.38 -14.26 8.99
N LEU A 291 0.38 -14.78 10.21
CA LEU A 291 -0.23 -14.17 11.38
C LEU A 291 0.82 -13.44 12.21
N TYR A 292 0.49 -12.25 12.62
CA TYR A 292 1.23 -11.42 13.56
C TYR A 292 0.35 -11.17 14.80
N SER A 293 0.94 -10.72 15.90
CA SER A 293 0.13 -10.28 17.05
C SER A 293 -0.80 -9.12 16.64
N ASP A 294 -1.78 -8.82 17.45
CA ASP A 294 -2.66 -7.65 17.34
C ASP A 294 -1.88 -6.34 17.18
N THR A 295 -0.73 -6.24 17.86
CA THR A 295 0.21 -5.11 17.74
C THR A 295 1.14 -5.22 16.52
N ARG A 296 0.95 -6.20 15.64
CA ARG A 296 1.75 -6.50 14.43
C ARG A 296 3.20 -6.83 14.72
N LYS A 297 3.47 -7.37 15.90
CA LYS A 297 4.78 -7.92 16.24
C LYS A 297 4.86 -9.36 15.75
N GLY A 298 5.97 -9.68 15.10
CA GLY A 298 6.38 -11.04 14.77
C GLY A 298 7.45 -11.54 15.73
N ILE A 299 7.99 -12.70 15.43
CA ILE A 299 9.15 -13.31 16.10
C ILE A 299 10.41 -12.72 15.48
N LYS A 300 11.39 -12.35 16.31
CA LYS A 300 12.72 -11.97 15.83
C LYS A 300 13.55 -13.23 15.66
N VAL A 301 13.87 -13.55 14.43
CA VAL A 301 14.70 -14.71 14.07
C VAL A 301 16.02 -14.19 13.52
N ARG A 302 17.11 -14.87 13.87
CA ARG A 302 18.42 -14.57 13.31
C ARG A 302 18.63 -15.49 12.12
N ASN A 303 18.82 -14.91 10.93
CA ASN A 303 19.08 -15.69 9.72
C ASN A 303 20.52 -16.22 9.69
N GLU A 304 20.85 -17.04 8.69
CA GLU A 304 22.19 -17.65 8.53
C GLU A 304 23.30 -16.60 8.37
N GLU A 305 22.98 -15.41 7.86
CA GLU A 305 23.90 -14.27 7.72
C GLU A 305 24.04 -13.45 9.01
N GLY A 306 23.37 -13.86 10.10
CA GLY A 306 23.41 -13.18 11.39
C GLY A 306 22.54 -11.92 11.48
N GLN A 307 21.72 -11.63 10.49
CA GLN A 307 20.79 -10.51 10.48
C GLN A 307 19.52 -10.89 11.25
N THR A 308 18.94 -9.91 11.96
CA THR A 308 17.67 -10.11 12.67
C THR A 308 16.50 -9.82 11.74
N GLU A 309 15.74 -10.83 11.40
CA GLU A 309 14.50 -10.72 10.64
C GLU A 309 13.27 -10.81 11.55
N VAL A 310 12.18 -10.20 11.14
CA VAL A 310 10.89 -10.32 11.84
C VAL A 310 9.98 -11.22 11.02
N GLU A 311 9.75 -12.40 11.53
CA GLU A 311 8.86 -13.38 10.93
C GLU A 311 7.47 -13.36 11.56
N PRO A 312 6.42 -13.78 10.83
CA PRO A 312 5.10 -13.98 11.42
C PRO A 312 5.12 -15.07 12.49
N LEU A 313 4.20 -14.98 13.46
CA LEU A 313 3.99 -16.02 14.48
C LEU A 313 3.61 -17.36 13.86
N VAL A 314 2.83 -17.30 12.80
CA VAL A 314 2.44 -18.44 11.97
C VAL A 314 2.65 -18.04 10.51
N LYS A 315 3.47 -18.78 9.79
CA LYS A 315 3.75 -18.54 8.37
C LYS A 315 2.66 -19.17 7.50
N MET A 316 2.28 -18.49 6.42
CA MET A 316 1.43 -19.06 5.38
C MET A 316 2.20 -19.16 4.06
N LYS A 317 2.06 -20.31 3.40
CA LYS A 317 2.51 -20.52 2.03
C LYS A 317 1.31 -20.84 1.14
N ARG A 318 1.31 -20.35 -0.07
CA ARG A 318 0.37 -20.73 -1.12
C ARG A 318 1.02 -20.65 -2.50
N ASN A 319 0.41 -21.30 -3.45
CA ASN A 319 0.80 -21.22 -4.85
C ASN A 319 0.46 -19.85 -5.45
N MET A 320 1.04 -19.58 -6.61
CA MET A 320 0.62 -18.46 -7.46
C MET A 320 -0.85 -18.65 -7.88
N VAL A 321 -1.61 -17.56 -7.84
CA VAL A 321 -3.06 -17.59 -8.04
C VAL A 321 -3.46 -16.56 -9.08
N PRO A 322 -4.20 -16.96 -10.13
CA PRO A 322 -4.82 -16.00 -11.03
C PRO A 322 -5.79 -15.09 -10.28
N PHE A 323 -5.91 -13.84 -10.73
CA PHE A 323 -6.88 -12.91 -10.19
C PHE A 323 -7.47 -12.03 -11.31
N PHE A 324 -8.64 -11.49 -11.01
CA PHE A 324 -9.31 -10.48 -11.81
C PHE A 324 -9.85 -9.37 -10.90
N ASN A 325 -9.74 -8.11 -11.35
CA ASN A 325 -10.20 -6.96 -10.59
C ASN A 325 -10.94 -5.99 -11.51
N LEU A 326 -12.07 -5.49 -11.04
CA LEU A 326 -12.82 -4.40 -11.67
C LEU A 326 -12.92 -3.24 -10.69
N GLY A 327 -12.75 -2.03 -11.19
CA GLY A 327 -12.80 -0.85 -10.35
C GLY A 327 -13.34 0.38 -11.04
N VAL A 328 -13.82 1.28 -10.20
CA VAL A 328 -14.22 2.64 -10.58
C VAL A 328 -13.39 3.60 -9.74
N SER A 329 -12.81 4.59 -10.38
CA SER A 329 -12.07 5.64 -9.65
C SER A 329 -12.56 7.02 -10.06
N TYR A 330 -12.53 7.92 -9.08
CA TYR A 330 -12.86 9.33 -9.28
C TYR A 330 -11.72 10.21 -8.77
N SER A 331 -11.39 11.25 -9.51
CA SER A 331 -10.36 12.24 -9.15
C SER A 331 -10.93 13.64 -9.12
N LEU A 332 -10.77 14.33 -7.99
CA LEU A 332 -11.04 15.77 -7.87
C LEU A 332 -9.93 16.64 -8.51
N PHE A 333 -8.77 16.06 -8.79
CA PHE A 333 -7.65 16.77 -9.40
C PHE A 333 -7.78 16.78 -10.93
N LYS A 334 -7.56 17.95 -11.54
CA LYS A 334 -7.64 18.17 -12.99
C LYS A 334 -6.26 18.06 -13.65
#